data_542a922f581fd63d548e91439dd8a2e7
#
_entry.id   542a922f581fd63d548e91439dd8a2e7
#
_cell.length_a   1.000
_cell.length_b   1.000
_cell.length_c   1.000
_cell.angle_alpha   90.00
_cell.angle_beta   90.00
_cell.angle_gamma   90.00
#
_symmetry.space_group_name_H-M   'P 1'
#
loop_
_entity.id
_entity.type
_entity.pdbx_description
1 polymer ?
#
loop_
_entity_poly.entity_id
_entity_poly.type
_entity_poly.pdbx_seq_one_letter_code
_entity_poly.pdbx_strand_id
1 'polypeptide(L)'
;WKRGIPLYWMAERWLGWAIGGARVLLGIKTRVSGMENLPTDKLAGAVLLVKHQSTLETFLMPTLMPHPLAYVFKKELLYIPFFGWAMARLDMIHIDRSQRAQAFNKVVNQGRKLLAQGIWIIMFPEGTRIPRGQKGTYKSGGTRLACETGVPVIPVAVTSAKVWPRKAFIKRPGVVDVSIGPAISSVGRKPDELMREVEAWIEAEMRRLDPEAYVDSPQAAREAVS
;
A
#
# COMPACT_ATOMS: atom_id res chain seq x y z
N TRP A 1 -7.01 12.76 -25.53
CA TRP A 1 -7.22 12.34 -24.14
C TRP A 1 -5.92 11.82 -23.58
N LYS A 2 -5.44 12.45 -22.47
CA LYS A 2 -4.20 12.07 -21.81
C LYS A 2 -4.26 10.65 -21.26
N ARG A 3 -3.16 9.91 -21.33
CA ARG A 3 -2.95 8.59 -20.73
C ARG A 3 -1.60 8.55 -20.02
N GLY A 4 -1.37 7.54 -19.18
CA GLY A 4 -0.10 7.32 -18.51
C GLY A 4 0.22 8.37 -17.44
N ILE A 5 1.50 8.69 -17.28
CA ILE A 5 2.02 9.58 -16.24
C ILE A 5 1.31 10.95 -16.16
N PRO A 6 1.01 11.66 -17.28
CA PRO A 6 0.29 12.94 -17.20
C PRO A 6 -1.13 12.80 -16.61
N LEU A 7 -1.83 11.70 -16.91
CA LEU A 7 -3.14 11.44 -16.32
C LEU A 7 -3.02 11.06 -14.83
N TYR A 8 -1.96 10.34 -14.46
CA TYR A 8 -1.66 10.01 -13.08
C TYR A 8 -1.57 11.28 -12.21
N TRP A 9 -0.77 12.25 -12.62
CA TRP A 9 -0.59 13.51 -11.86
C TRP A 9 -1.86 14.35 -11.78
N MET A 10 -2.74 14.24 -12.77
CA MET A 10 -4.08 14.86 -12.67
C MET A 10 -4.95 14.16 -11.62
N ALA A 11 -4.93 12.83 -11.60
CA ALA A 11 -5.66 12.03 -10.62
C ALA A 11 -5.09 12.24 -9.20
N GLU A 12 -3.77 12.27 -9.04
CA GLU A 12 -3.09 12.57 -7.78
C GLU A 12 -3.52 13.93 -7.21
N ARG A 13 -3.54 14.97 -8.05
CA ARG A 13 -3.98 16.31 -7.64
C ARG A 13 -5.43 16.33 -7.17
N TRP A 14 -6.32 15.58 -7.85
CA TRP A 14 -7.69 15.41 -7.40
C TRP A 14 -7.77 14.66 -6.05
N LEU A 15 -6.98 13.62 -5.86
CA LEU A 15 -6.84 12.92 -4.59
C LEU A 15 -6.32 13.85 -3.49
N GLY A 16 -5.36 14.72 -3.80
CA GLY A 16 -4.86 15.76 -2.89
C GLY A 16 -5.96 16.68 -2.39
N TRP A 17 -6.87 17.11 -3.27
CA TRP A 17 -8.05 17.89 -2.86
C TRP A 17 -9.01 17.08 -1.99
N ALA A 18 -9.23 15.80 -2.29
CA ALA A 18 -10.06 14.93 -1.47
C ALA A 18 -9.47 14.73 -0.06
N ILE A 19 -8.16 14.52 0.05
CA ILE A 19 -7.44 14.42 1.34
C ILE A 19 -7.46 15.78 2.08
N GLY A 20 -7.27 16.88 1.36
CA GLY A 20 -7.41 18.24 1.90
C GLY A 20 -8.81 18.49 2.45
N GLY A 21 -9.85 18.07 1.73
CA GLY A 21 -11.24 18.10 2.18
C GLY A 21 -11.46 17.26 3.44
N ALA A 22 -10.91 16.05 3.49
CA ALA A 22 -10.98 15.20 4.68
C ALA A 22 -10.29 15.86 5.90
N ARG A 23 -9.19 16.58 5.68
CA ARG A 23 -8.51 17.34 6.73
C ARG A 23 -9.38 18.46 7.29
N VAL A 24 -10.01 19.23 6.42
CA VAL A 24 -10.80 20.43 6.81
C VAL A 24 -12.17 20.02 7.35
N LEU A 25 -12.90 19.14 6.66
CA LEU A 25 -14.29 18.81 6.98
C LEU A 25 -14.42 17.72 8.05
N LEU A 26 -13.47 16.77 8.08
CA LEU A 26 -13.52 15.63 9.00
C LEU A 26 -12.47 15.69 10.10
N GLY A 27 -11.58 16.70 10.09
CA GLY A 27 -10.50 16.82 11.06
C GLY A 27 -9.45 15.69 10.99
N ILE A 28 -9.32 15.02 9.83
CA ILE A 28 -8.35 13.93 9.63
C ILE A 28 -7.02 14.52 9.20
N LYS A 29 -6.02 14.42 10.09
CA LYS A 29 -4.64 14.88 9.82
C LYS A 29 -3.76 13.70 9.49
N THR A 30 -2.69 13.92 8.73
CA THR A 30 -1.67 12.91 8.42
C THR A 30 -0.34 13.33 9.01
N ARG A 31 0.36 12.39 9.65
CA ARG A 31 1.74 12.53 10.12
C ARG A 31 2.59 11.48 9.42
N VAL A 32 3.61 11.89 8.70
CA VAL A 32 4.48 11.01 7.91
C VAL A 32 5.87 11.00 8.50
N SER A 33 6.47 9.82 8.59
CA SER A 33 7.86 9.58 8.98
C SER A 33 8.54 8.60 8.01
N GLY A 34 9.86 8.66 7.90
CA GLY A 34 10.63 7.75 7.05
C GLY A 34 10.67 8.15 5.57
N MET A 35 10.33 9.39 5.21
CA MET A 35 10.44 9.88 3.82
C MET A 35 11.89 9.79 3.30
N GLU A 36 12.87 9.91 4.17
CA GLU A 36 14.30 9.75 3.91
C GLU A 36 14.70 8.34 3.44
N ASN A 37 13.87 7.34 3.72
CA ASN A 37 14.07 5.95 3.29
C ASN A 37 13.70 5.70 1.82
N LEU A 38 13.06 6.67 1.17
CA LEU A 38 12.64 6.53 -0.22
C LEU A 38 13.83 6.76 -1.17
N PRO A 39 13.96 5.95 -2.24
CA PRO A 39 14.93 6.21 -3.29
C PRO A 39 14.80 7.63 -3.86
N THR A 40 15.92 8.31 -4.02
CA THR A 40 15.99 9.69 -4.55
C THR A 40 16.13 9.74 -6.08
N ASP A 41 16.58 8.64 -6.68
CA ASP A 41 16.68 8.54 -8.15
C ASP A 41 15.29 8.43 -8.77
N LYS A 42 14.99 9.33 -9.70
CA LYS A 42 13.70 9.42 -10.42
C LYS A 42 13.36 8.18 -11.26
N LEU A 43 14.33 7.37 -11.61
CA LEU A 43 14.15 6.15 -12.38
C LEU A 43 14.21 4.89 -11.49
N ALA A 44 14.56 5.02 -10.22
CA ALA A 44 14.59 3.87 -9.32
C ALA A 44 13.19 3.27 -9.16
N GLY A 45 13.04 2.01 -9.56
CA GLY A 45 11.82 1.23 -9.31
C GLY A 45 11.76 0.75 -7.86
N ALA A 46 10.58 0.64 -7.28
CA ALA A 46 10.36 0.05 -5.97
C ALA A 46 9.00 -0.65 -5.89
N VAL A 47 8.88 -1.63 -5.00
CA VAL A 47 7.60 -2.24 -4.61
C VAL A 47 7.24 -1.77 -3.21
N LEU A 48 6.14 -1.03 -3.08
CA LEU A 48 5.59 -0.64 -1.79
C LEU A 48 4.64 -1.72 -1.27
N LEU A 49 4.88 -2.18 -0.06
CA LEU A 49 4.00 -3.11 0.65
C LEU A 49 3.39 -2.38 1.85
N VAL A 50 2.11 -2.06 1.71
CA VAL A 50 1.39 -1.16 2.63
C VAL A 50 0.40 -1.94 3.47
N LYS A 51 0.37 -1.71 4.80
CA LYS A 51 -0.68 -2.20 5.69
C LYS A 51 -2.04 -1.77 5.17
N HIS A 52 -3.03 -2.68 5.16
CA HIS A 52 -4.35 -2.40 4.60
C HIS A 52 -5.46 -2.49 5.65
N GLN A 53 -5.93 -1.37 6.13
CA GLN A 53 -6.99 -1.29 7.13
C GLN A 53 -8.23 -0.52 6.65
N SER A 54 -8.06 0.40 5.69
CA SER A 54 -9.09 1.33 5.26
C SER A 54 -9.08 1.54 3.74
N THR A 55 -10.03 2.29 3.22
CA THR A 55 -9.98 2.82 1.85
C THR A 55 -9.06 4.06 1.78
N LEU A 56 -8.80 4.68 2.92
CA LEU A 56 -8.03 5.92 3.00
C LEU A 56 -6.61 5.76 2.45
N GLU A 57 -5.93 4.63 2.71
CA GLU A 57 -4.57 4.39 2.20
C GLU A 57 -4.52 4.46 0.67
N THR A 58 -5.57 3.97 0.00
CA THR A 58 -5.64 3.98 -1.47
C THR A 58 -5.65 5.40 -2.03
N PHE A 59 -6.23 6.35 -1.30
CA PHE A 59 -6.26 7.76 -1.68
C PHE A 59 -5.05 8.53 -1.19
N LEU A 60 -4.53 8.17 -0.02
CA LEU A 60 -3.45 8.88 0.65
C LEU A 60 -2.09 8.59 0.02
N MET A 61 -1.78 7.32 -0.29
CA MET A 61 -0.45 6.93 -0.78
C MET A 61 -0.02 7.68 -2.05
N PRO A 62 -0.88 7.90 -3.08
CA PRO A 62 -0.48 8.67 -4.26
C PRO A 62 -0.09 10.13 -3.95
N THR A 63 -0.67 10.72 -2.90
CA THR A 63 -0.39 12.12 -2.51
C THR A 63 0.87 12.29 -1.66
N LEU A 64 1.46 11.18 -1.22
CA LEU A 64 2.66 11.17 -0.38
C LEU A 64 3.91 10.74 -1.15
N MET A 65 3.77 9.91 -2.17
CA MET A 65 4.91 9.31 -2.84
C MET A 65 5.48 10.21 -3.94
N PRO A 66 6.81 10.30 -4.08
CA PRO A 66 7.46 11.13 -5.09
C PRO A 66 7.39 10.54 -6.51
N HIS A 67 7.00 9.27 -6.62
CA HIS A 67 6.88 8.54 -7.88
C HIS A 67 5.44 8.17 -8.20
N PRO A 68 5.07 8.06 -9.49
CA PRO A 68 3.77 7.51 -9.85
C PRO A 68 3.60 6.10 -9.30
N LEU A 69 2.40 5.79 -8.81
CA LEU A 69 2.05 4.48 -8.25
C LEU A 69 1.14 3.70 -9.19
N ALA A 70 1.48 2.44 -9.46
CA ALA A 70 0.61 1.48 -10.11
C ALA A 70 0.05 0.48 -9.08
N TYR A 71 -1.25 0.52 -8.87
CA TYR A 71 -1.94 -0.41 -7.98
C TYR A 71 -2.16 -1.76 -8.63
N VAL A 72 -1.96 -2.83 -7.85
CA VAL A 72 -2.42 -4.17 -8.22
C VAL A 72 -3.80 -4.39 -7.60
N PHE A 73 -4.84 -4.49 -8.42
CA PHE A 73 -6.23 -4.56 -7.97
C PHE A 73 -7.04 -5.63 -8.69
N LYS A 74 -8.22 -5.96 -8.15
CA LYS A 74 -9.14 -6.94 -8.75
C LYS A 74 -9.77 -6.41 -10.03
N LYS A 75 -9.82 -7.25 -11.08
CA LYS A 75 -10.43 -6.89 -12.39
C LYS A 75 -11.89 -6.45 -12.27
N GLU A 76 -12.63 -6.97 -11.28
CA GLU A 76 -14.05 -6.65 -11.07
C GLU A 76 -14.27 -5.17 -10.75
N LEU A 77 -13.26 -4.47 -10.25
CA LEU A 77 -13.36 -3.02 -10.00
C LEU A 77 -13.44 -2.20 -11.30
N LEU A 78 -13.03 -2.77 -12.44
CA LEU A 78 -13.17 -2.13 -13.75
C LEU A 78 -14.64 -1.99 -14.20
N TYR A 79 -15.54 -2.82 -13.65
CA TYR A 79 -16.97 -2.77 -13.97
C TYR A 79 -17.75 -1.71 -13.18
N ILE A 80 -17.12 -1.06 -12.20
CA ILE A 80 -17.76 0.04 -11.46
C ILE A 80 -17.79 1.28 -12.37
N PRO A 81 -18.98 1.80 -12.72
CA PRO A 81 -19.09 2.98 -13.56
C PRO A 81 -18.25 4.15 -13.04
N PHE A 82 -17.73 4.97 -13.95
CA PHE A 82 -16.83 6.10 -13.69
C PHE A 82 -15.50 5.71 -13.06
N PHE A 83 -15.51 5.01 -11.91
CA PHE A 83 -14.30 4.57 -11.21
C PHE A 83 -13.49 3.58 -12.06
N GLY A 84 -14.13 2.53 -12.56
CA GLY A 84 -13.48 1.52 -13.42
C GLY A 84 -12.94 2.12 -14.72
N TRP A 85 -13.69 3.05 -15.31
CA TRP A 85 -13.25 3.76 -16.53
C TRP A 85 -12.03 4.65 -16.28
N ALA A 86 -11.96 5.31 -15.13
CA ALA A 86 -10.78 6.07 -14.72
C ALA A 86 -9.58 5.14 -14.50
N MET A 87 -9.78 4.05 -13.74
CA MET A 87 -8.72 3.06 -13.48
C MET A 87 -8.20 2.37 -14.74
N ALA A 88 -9.06 2.11 -15.73
CA ALA A 88 -8.66 1.51 -17.01
C ALA A 88 -7.78 2.43 -17.89
N ARG A 89 -7.72 3.73 -17.58
CA ARG A 89 -6.90 4.73 -18.30
C ARG A 89 -5.59 5.06 -17.59
N LEU A 90 -5.46 4.67 -16.34
CA LEU A 90 -4.22 4.75 -15.56
C LEU A 90 -3.40 3.48 -15.79
N ASP A 91 -2.07 3.59 -15.66
CA ASP A 91 -1.14 2.47 -15.80
C ASP A 91 -1.20 1.59 -14.53
N MET A 92 -2.32 0.90 -14.36
CA MET A 92 -2.61 0.03 -13.22
C MET A 92 -2.61 -1.44 -13.64
N ILE A 93 -2.34 -2.34 -12.70
CA ILE A 93 -2.30 -3.79 -12.94
C ILE A 93 -3.57 -4.43 -12.38
N HIS A 94 -4.50 -4.83 -13.24
CA HIS A 94 -5.68 -5.57 -12.82
C HIS A 94 -5.45 -7.07 -12.93
N ILE A 95 -5.89 -7.82 -11.93
CA ILE A 95 -5.71 -9.27 -11.84
C ILE A 95 -7.03 -10.00 -11.64
N ASP A 96 -7.11 -11.19 -12.22
CA ASP A 96 -8.11 -12.19 -11.90
C ASP A 96 -7.55 -13.12 -10.83
N ARG A 97 -8.06 -13.02 -9.60
CA ARG A 97 -7.56 -13.82 -8.47
C ARG A 97 -7.92 -15.31 -8.54
N SER A 98 -8.89 -15.68 -9.39
CA SER A 98 -9.23 -17.08 -9.63
C SER A 98 -8.13 -17.81 -10.41
N GLN A 99 -7.40 -17.08 -11.25
CA GLN A 99 -6.34 -17.60 -12.13
C GLN A 99 -4.96 -17.27 -11.56
N ARG A 100 -4.61 -17.83 -10.40
CA ARG A 100 -3.42 -17.46 -9.60
C ARG A 100 -2.11 -17.36 -10.38
N ALA A 101 -1.78 -18.37 -11.19
CA ALA A 101 -0.52 -18.39 -11.95
C ALA A 101 -0.50 -17.32 -13.06
N GLN A 102 -1.59 -17.19 -13.81
CA GLN A 102 -1.72 -16.19 -14.88
C GLN A 102 -1.74 -14.76 -14.31
N ALA A 103 -2.45 -14.57 -13.17
CA ALA A 103 -2.47 -13.30 -12.45
C ALA A 103 -1.06 -12.88 -12.05
N PHE A 104 -0.27 -13.81 -11.51
CA PHE A 104 1.11 -13.53 -11.12
C PHE A 104 2.00 -13.18 -12.33
N ASN A 105 1.96 -13.99 -13.40
CA ASN A 105 2.73 -13.71 -14.62
C ASN A 105 2.38 -12.34 -15.21
N LYS A 106 1.10 -11.95 -15.17
CA LYS A 106 0.67 -10.61 -15.58
C LYS A 106 1.29 -9.51 -14.70
N VAL A 107 1.29 -9.68 -13.38
CA VAL A 107 1.90 -8.73 -12.44
C VAL A 107 3.39 -8.57 -12.73
N VAL A 108 4.12 -9.67 -12.93
CA VAL A 108 5.56 -9.62 -13.24
C VAL A 108 5.82 -8.91 -14.57
N ASN A 109 5.11 -9.32 -15.64
CA ASN A 109 5.35 -8.78 -16.98
C ASN A 109 4.99 -7.29 -17.09
N GLN A 110 3.86 -6.88 -16.53
CA GLN A 110 3.46 -5.46 -16.52
C GLN A 110 4.26 -4.67 -15.51
N GLY A 111 4.49 -5.22 -14.31
CA GLY A 111 5.27 -4.58 -13.25
C GLY A 111 6.68 -4.26 -13.68
N ARG A 112 7.37 -5.20 -14.36
CA ARG A 112 8.72 -4.96 -14.91
C ARG A 112 8.76 -3.76 -15.85
N LYS A 113 7.77 -3.62 -16.74
CA LYS A 113 7.67 -2.49 -17.68
C LYS A 113 7.45 -1.16 -16.97
N LEU A 114 6.60 -1.15 -15.94
CA LEU A 114 6.28 0.04 -15.17
C LEU A 114 7.46 0.47 -14.28
N LEU A 115 8.07 -0.49 -13.60
CA LEU A 115 9.26 -0.24 -12.77
C LEU A 115 10.43 0.34 -13.57
N ALA A 116 10.64 -0.14 -14.81
CA ALA A 116 11.66 0.41 -15.71
C ALA A 116 11.39 1.86 -16.15
N GLN A 117 10.16 2.36 -15.95
CA GLN A 117 9.76 3.75 -16.22
C GLN A 117 9.75 4.61 -14.94
N GLY A 118 10.23 4.10 -13.82
CA GLY A 118 10.18 4.78 -12.53
C GLY A 118 8.77 4.82 -11.90
N ILE A 119 7.82 4.02 -12.41
CA ILE A 119 6.49 3.86 -11.81
C ILE A 119 6.58 2.77 -10.75
N TRP A 120 6.31 3.10 -9.51
CA TRP A 120 6.38 2.15 -8.41
C TRP A 120 5.14 1.27 -8.33
N ILE A 121 5.32 0.02 -7.94
CA ILE A 121 4.20 -0.89 -7.76
C ILE A 121 3.78 -0.88 -6.29
N ILE A 122 2.51 -0.54 -6.04
CA ILE A 122 1.95 -0.59 -4.69
C ILE A 122 1.02 -1.80 -4.55
N MET A 123 1.21 -2.54 -3.47
CA MET A 123 0.39 -3.71 -3.13
C MET A 123 0.06 -3.71 -1.64
N PHE A 124 -1.10 -4.24 -1.35
CA PHE A 124 -1.54 -4.55 0.01
C PHE A 124 -1.34 -6.06 0.24
N PRO A 125 -0.31 -6.49 0.97
CA PRO A 125 0.06 -7.91 1.04
C PRO A 125 -1.03 -8.78 1.69
N GLU A 126 -1.85 -8.20 2.55
CA GLU A 126 -2.98 -8.88 3.18
C GLU A 126 -4.12 -9.21 2.19
N GLY A 127 -4.17 -8.51 1.05
CA GLY A 127 -5.16 -8.70 -0.01
C GLY A 127 -6.60 -8.33 0.35
N THR A 128 -6.84 -7.91 1.58
CA THR A 128 -8.12 -7.40 2.09
C THR A 128 -7.86 -6.43 3.23
N ARG A 129 -8.83 -5.59 3.55
CA ARG A 129 -8.74 -4.66 4.68
C ARG A 129 -8.90 -5.41 6.00
N ILE A 130 -7.89 -5.30 6.87
CA ILE A 130 -7.86 -5.95 8.18
C ILE A 130 -8.35 -4.96 9.24
N PRO A 131 -9.17 -5.39 10.20
CA PRO A 131 -9.60 -4.54 11.31
C PRO A 131 -8.42 -3.96 12.12
N ARG A 132 -8.64 -2.84 12.78
CA ARG A 132 -7.68 -2.23 13.71
C ARG A 132 -7.28 -3.23 14.80
N GLY A 133 -6.01 -3.29 15.15
CA GLY A 133 -5.48 -4.19 16.17
C GLY A 133 -5.35 -5.66 15.75
N GLN A 134 -5.65 -5.98 14.48
CA GLN A 134 -5.55 -7.35 13.99
C GLN A 134 -4.45 -7.50 12.95
N LYS A 135 -3.85 -8.68 12.92
CA LYS A 135 -2.88 -9.12 11.93
C LYS A 135 -3.59 -9.99 10.88
N GLY A 136 -3.36 -9.68 9.60
CA GLY A 136 -3.82 -10.50 8.49
C GLY A 136 -2.75 -11.49 8.02
N THR A 137 -3.13 -12.35 7.06
CA THR A 137 -2.16 -13.22 6.38
C THR A 137 -1.47 -12.45 5.25
N TYR A 138 -0.15 -12.34 5.31
CA TYR A 138 0.65 -11.67 4.29
C TYR A 138 0.97 -12.63 3.13
N LYS A 139 0.71 -12.19 1.90
CA LYS A 139 0.91 -12.94 0.67
C LYS A 139 2.18 -12.48 -0.04
N SER A 140 3.03 -13.38 -0.43
CA SER A 140 4.35 -13.11 -1.02
C SER A 140 4.33 -12.60 -2.48
N GLY A 141 3.17 -12.25 -3.03
CA GLY A 141 3.08 -11.77 -4.41
C GLY A 141 3.91 -10.52 -4.71
N GLY A 142 3.98 -9.58 -3.77
CA GLY A 142 4.77 -8.36 -3.91
C GLY A 142 6.27 -8.60 -3.78
N THR A 143 6.69 -9.38 -2.81
CA THR A 143 8.11 -9.76 -2.64
C THR A 143 8.60 -10.64 -3.77
N ARG A 144 7.73 -11.52 -4.30
CA ARG A 144 8.05 -12.31 -5.49
C ARG A 144 8.26 -11.42 -6.72
N LEU A 145 7.41 -10.39 -6.93
CA LEU A 145 7.63 -9.39 -7.99
C LEU A 145 8.98 -8.69 -7.81
N ALA A 146 9.29 -8.25 -6.59
CA ALA A 146 10.55 -7.56 -6.29
C ALA A 146 11.77 -8.47 -6.58
N CYS A 147 11.75 -9.72 -6.14
CA CYS A 147 12.81 -10.70 -6.43
C CYS A 147 13.01 -10.96 -7.93
N GLU A 148 11.91 -11.04 -8.70
CA GLU A 148 11.95 -11.27 -10.16
C GLU A 148 12.45 -10.04 -10.95
N THR A 149 12.35 -8.86 -10.37
CA THR A 149 12.74 -7.59 -11.01
C THR A 149 14.01 -6.95 -10.44
N GLY A 150 14.48 -7.44 -9.28
CA GLY A 150 15.67 -6.92 -8.59
C GLY A 150 15.46 -5.58 -7.89
N VAL A 151 14.21 -5.07 -7.82
CA VAL A 151 13.95 -3.78 -7.16
C VAL A 151 13.74 -3.95 -5.65
N PRO A 152 14.03 -2.93 -4.82
CA PRO A 152 13.81 -3.01 -3.38
C PRO A 152 12.32 -3.05 -3.04
N VAL A 153 12.03 -3.61 -1.85
CA VAL A 153 10.73 -3.54 -1.20
C VAL A 153 10.76 -2.45 -0.13
N ILE A 154 9.74 -1.62 -0.09
CA ILE A 154 9.57 -0.59 0.93
C ILE A 154 8.31 -0.92 1.75
N PRO A 155 8.46 -1.34 3.02
CA PRO A 155 7.33 -1.60 3.89
C PRO A 155 6.73 -0.28 4.41
N VAL A 156 5.40 -0.21 4.50
CA VAL A 156 4.71 0.99 4.98
C VAL A 156 3.61 0.59 5.98
N ALA A 157 3.69 1.15 7.19
CA ALA A 157 2.68 1.03 8.22
C ALA A 157 1.75 2.25 8.20
N VAL A 158 0.43 2.04 8.30
CA VAL A 158 -0.57 3.13 8.24
C VAL A 158 -1.68 2.87 9.25
N THR A 159 -1.92 3.80 10.18
CA THR A 159 -2.96 3.68 11.23
C THR A 159 -4.34 4.22 10.80
N SER A 160 -4.71 4.03 9.55
CA SER A 160 -5.90 4.63 8.94
C SER A 160 -7.22 4.17 9.56
N ALA A 161 -7.30 2.94 10.08
CA ALA A 161 -8.52 2.43 10.73
C ALA A 161 -8.87 3.18 12.03
N LYS A 162 -7.94 3.93 12.60
CA LYS A 162 -8.14 4.80 13.76
C LYS A 162 -9.22 5.86 13.49
N VAL A 163 -9.19 6.44 12.30
CA VAL A 163 -10.08 7.54 11.89
C VAL A 163 -11.10 7.12 10.83
N TRP A 164 -10.74 6.14 9.98
CA TRP A 164 -11.58 5.67 8.87
C TRP A 164 -11.71 4.13 8.87
N PRO A 165 -12.47 3.56 9.82
CA PRO A 165 -12.60 2.10 9.93
C PRO A 165 -13.25 1.48 8.68
N ARG A 166 -12.90 0.22 8.41
CA ARG A 166 -13.52 -0.56 7.34
C ARG A 166 -15.05 -0.62 7.51
N LYS A 167 -15.79 -0.34 6.42
CA LYS A 167 -17.26 -0.37 6.37
C LYS A 167 -17.99 0.62 7.30
N ALA A 168 -17.27 1.45 8.06
CA ALA A 168 -17.91 2.45 8.90
C ALA A 168 -18.42 3.61 8.03
N PHE A 169 -19.68 4.01 8.22
CA PHE A 169 -20.23 5.22 7.60
C PHE A 169 -19.62 6.47 8.25
N ILE A 170 -19.54 6.49 9.57
CA ILE A 170 -18.99 7.61 10.34
C ILE A 170 -17.46 7.56 10.33
N LYS A 171 -16.82 8.66 9.95
CA LYS A 171 -15.38 8.90 10.07
C LYS A 171 -15.14 9.74 11.32
N ARG A 172 -14.00 9.57 11.95
CA ARG A 172 -13.64 10.26 13.21
C ARG A 172 -12.50 11.23 12.97
N PRO A 173 -12.50 12.40 13.59
CA PRO A 173 -11.32 13.26 13.57
C PRO A 173 -10.15 12.56 14.26
N GLY A 174 -8.93 12.91 13.85
CA GLY A 174 -7.72 12.34 14.46
C GLY A 174 -6.52 12.37 13.52
N VAL A 175 -5.45 11.71 13.95
CA VAL A 175 -4.19 11.63 13.21
C VAL A 175 -4.02 10.23 12.63
N VAL A 176 -3.72 10.18 11.33
CA VAL A 176 -3.25 8.99 10.63
C VAL A 176 -1.74 9.05 10.60
N ASP A 177 -1.09 8.11 11.25
CA ASP A 177 0.35 7.94 11.16
C ASP A 177 0.67 7.08 9.96
N VAL A 178 1.64 7.55 9.15
CA VAL A 178 2.23 6.82 8.03
C VAL A 178 3.71 6.70 8.32
N SER A 179 4.18 5.49 8.49
CA SER A 179 5.61 5.21 8.69
C SER A 179 6.14 4.42 7.51
N ILE A 180 7.17 4.96 6.87
CA ILE A 180 7.84 4.38 5.72
C ILE A 180 9.13 3.74 6.21
N GLY A 181 9.24 2.43 6.07
CA GLY A 181 10.40 1.68 6.50
C GLY A 181 11.59 1.78 5.54
N PRO A 182 12.74 1.29 5.98
CA PRO A 182 13.93 1.23 5.14
C PRO A 182 13.68 0.36 3.90
N ALA A 183 14.32 0.70 2.79
CA ALA A 183 14.28 -0.08 1.58
C ALA A 183 15.03 -1.42 1.80
N ILE A 184 14.35 -2.54 1.61
CA ILE A 184 14.88 -3.89 1.81
C ILE A 184 15.25 -4.46 0.43
N SER A 185 16.51 -4.88 0.27
CA SER A 185 16.98 -5.49 -0.98
C SER A 185 16.27 -6.82 -1.25
N SER A 186 15.86 -7.02 -2.50
CA SER A 186 15.25 -8.27 -2.98
C SER A 186 16.24 -9.19 -3.72
N VAL A 187 17.43 -8.67 -4.04
CA VAL A 187 18.41 -9.38 -4.88
C VAL A 187 18.91 -10.63 -4.18
N GLY A 188 18.84 -11.78 -4.84
CA GLY A 188 19.31 -13.06 -4.31
C GLY A 188 18.48 -13.64 -3.16
N ARG A 189 17.30 -13.05 -2.87
CA ARG A 189 16.46 -13.46 -1.75
C ARG A 189 15.30 -14.37 -2.16
N LYS A 190 14.85 -15.21 -1.23
CA LYS A 190 13.60 -15.97 -1.40
C LYS A 190 12.40 -15.09 -1.06
N PRO A 191 11.35 -15.08 -1.90
CA PRO A 191 10.19 -14.23 -1.69
C PRO A 191 9.50 -14.36 -0.33
N ASP A 192 9.38 -15.57 0.19
CA ASP A 192 8.71 -15.83 1.46
C ASP A 192 9.55 -15.39 2.68
N GLU A 193 10.89 -15.46 2.59
CA GLU A 193 11.81 -14.94 3.61
C GLU A 193 11.72 -13.40 3.64
N LEU A 194 11.78 -12.77 2.46
CA LEU A 194 11.63 -11.33 2.34
C LEU A 194 10.26 -10.86 2.86
N MET A 195 9.18 -11.63 2.60
CA MET A 195 7.86 -11.29 3.11
C MET A 195 7.77 -11.38 4.64
N ARG A 196 8.42 -12.37 5.26
CA ARG A 196 8.46 -12.45 6.74
C ARG A 196 9.16 -11.24 7.37
N GLU A 197 10.22 -10.73 6.75
CA GLU A 197 10.91 -9.53 7.22
C GLU A 197 10.01 -8.28 7.07
N VAL A 198 9.37 -8.11 5.92
CA VAL A 198 8.39 -7.04 5.66
C VAL A 198 7.24 -7.08 6.66
N GLU A 199 6.66 -8.27 6.89
CA GLU A 199 5.58 -8.50 7.83
C GLU A 199 6.01 -8.16 9.26
N ALA A 200 7.18 -8.64 9.69
CA ALA A 200 7.72 -8.38 11.01
C ALA A 200 7.89 -6.87 11.25
N TRP A 201 8.44 -6.15 10.26
CA TRP A 201 8.61 -4.71 10.35
C TRP A 201 7.27 -3.97 10.42
N ILE A 202 6.32 -4.29 9.50
CA ILE A 202 5.01 -3.61 9.46
C ILE A 202 4.25 -3.84 10.77
N GLU A 203 4.20 -5.08 11.27
CA GLU A 203 3.44 -5.41 12.47
C GLU A 203 4.08 -4.83 13.75
N ALA A 204 5.41 -4.77 13.82
CA ALA A 204 6.11 -4.09 14.91
C ALA A 204 5.81 -2.57 14.90
N GLU A 205 5.88 -1.96 13.72
CA GLU A 205 5.63 -0.54 13.55
C GLU A 205 4.17 -0.17 13.82
N MET A 206 3.22 -1.00 13.42
CA MET A 206 1.80 -0.82 13.74
C MET A 206 1.54 -0.82 15.25
N ARG A 207 2.21 -1.71 16.02
CA ARG A 207 2.12 -1.72 17.49
C ARG A 207 2.73 -0.46 18.10
N ARG A 208 3.82 0.03 17.55
CA ARG A 208 4.46 1.27 18.01
C ARG A 208 3.59 2.50 17.77
N LEU A 209 2.92 2.58 16.60
CA LEU A 209 2.10 3.72 16.19
C LEU A 209 0.70 3.74 16.81
N ASP A 210 0.15 2.58 17.13
CA ASP A 210 -1.21 2.44 17.65
C ASP A 210 -1.27 1.38 18.77
N PRO A 211 -0.49 1.53 19.86
CA PRO A 211 -0.37 0.54 20.92
C PRO A 211 -1.72 0.17 21.55
N GLU A 212 -2.61 1.16 21.71
CA GLU A 212 -3.96 0.94 22.25
C GLU A 212 -4.78 -0.11 21.51
N ALA A 213 -4.52 -0.28 20.20
CA ALA A 213 -5.23 -1.24 19.37
C ALA A 213 -4.82 -2.70 19.65
N TYR A 214 -3.69 -2.92 20.32
CA TYR A 214 -3.09 -4.24 20.51
C TYR A 214 -3.06 -4.71 21.97
N VAL A 215 -3.52 -3.90 22.92
CA VAL A 215 -3.51 -4.23 24.37
C VAL A 215 -4.31 -5.50 24.68
N ASP A 216 -5.43 -5.72 24.00
CA ASP A 216 -6.31 -6.89 24.23
C ASP A 216 -6.10 -8.02 23.19
N SER A 217 -5.02 -7.98 22.40
CA SER A 217 -4.79 -9.02 21.40
C SER A 217 -4.27 -10.31 22.08
N PRO A 218 -4.71 -11.51 21.65
CA PRO A 218 -4.22 -12.77 22.18
C PRO A 218 -2.69 -12.96 22.08
N GLN A 219 -2.03 -12.14 21.22
CA GLN A 219 -0.58 -12.10 21.09
C GLN A 219 0.09 -11.28 22.19
N ALA A 220 -0.50 -10.15 22.60
CA ALA A 220 0.03 -9.36 23.72
C ALA A 220 0.00 -10.16 25.03
N ALA A 221 -1.02 -11.01 25.22
CA ALA A 221 -1.10 -11.91 26.37
C ALA A 221 -0.01 -13.01 26.38
N ARG A 222 0.51 -13.43 25.23
CA ARG A 222 1.60 -14.41 25.14
C ARG A 222 3.00 -13.80 25.34
N GLU A 223 3.19 -12.58 24.92
CA GLU A 223 4.45 -11.84 25.10
C GLU A 223 4.62 -11.31 26.54
N ALA A 224 3.53 -11.12 27.28
CA ALA A 224 3.56 -10.71 28.69
C ALA A 224 3.86 -11.86 29.67
N VAL A 225 3.85 -13.13 29.21
CA VAL A 225 4.07 -14.35 30.01
C VAL A 225 5.44 -15.00 29.68
N SER A 226 6.17 -14.48 28.70
CA SER A 226 7.53 -14.92 28.33
C SER A 226 8.60 -13.98 28.88
#